data_c018a456d520749426f1fa702051dcb0
#
_entry.id   c018a456d520749426f1fa702051dcb0
#
_cell.length_a   1.000
_cell.length_b   1.000
_cell.length_c   1.000
_cell.angle_alpha   90.00
_cell.angle_beta   90.00
_cell.angle_gamma   90.00
#
_symmetry.space_group_name_H-M   'P 1'
#
loop_
_entity.id
_entity.type
_entity.pdbx_description
1 polymer ?
#
loop_
_entity_poly.entity_id
_entity_poly.type
_entity_poly.pdbx_seq_one_letter_code
_entity_poly.pdbx_strand_id
1 'polypeptide(L)'
;MSDTSEHEPRSVLVTGGNRGIGRAIAEAFLANGDRVAVTTRSGGAPEGALDVRCDITDPTAVDAAFAKVEEEHGPVEVLVANAGITADTLVLRMSEDDWSSVIETNLTGSFRLAKRAAKGMLRLRRGRIIFISSVVGLLGSAGQVNYAASKAGLVGMARSLARELGSRSITANVVAPGFVETEMTDVLPEEKKAEYRAQIPLQRYATTGEVASVVQWLASDGAAYVTGAVIPVDGGLGMGH
;
A
#
# COMPACT_ATOMS: atom_id res chain seq x y z
N MET A 1 -19.73 -22.08 -21.68
CA MET A 1 -19.73 -20.73 -22.30
C MET A 1 -18.66 -19.95 -21.52
N SER A 2 -17.49 -19.78 -22.11
CA SER A 2 -16.40 -18.98 -21.53
C SER A 2 -16.79 -17.52 -21.67
N ASP A 3 -17.19 -16.91 -20.55
CA ASP A 3 -17.36 -15.46 -20.47
C ASP A 3 -15.95 -14.85 -20.47
N THR A 4 -15.43 -14.57 -21.66
CA THR A 4 -14.27 -13.71 -21.84
C THR A 4 -14.77 -12.27 -21.76
N SER A 5 -15.15 -11.82 -20.56
CA SER A 5 -15.29 -10.40 -20.33
C SER A 5 -13.88 -9.81 -20.55
N GLU A 6 -13.71 -9.11 -21.67
CA GLU A 6 -12.47 -8.34 -21.95
C GLU A 6 -12.21 -7.45 -20.74
N HIS A 7 -11.05 -7.65 -20.11
CA HIS A 7 -10.62 -6.82 -18.99
C HIS A 7 -10.46 -5.37 -19.46
N GLU A 8 -11.38 -4.49 -19.06
CA GLU A 8 -11.22 -3.07 -19.34
C GLU A 8 -10.05 -2.51 -18.50
N PRO A 9 -9.03 -1.90 -19.17
CA PRO A 9 -7.88 -1.31 -18.47
C PRO A 9 -8.32 -0.25 -17.46
N ARG A 10 -8.06 -0.48 -16.17
CA ARG A 10 -8.38 0.47 -15.10
C ARG A 10 -7.25 1.47 -14.90
N SER A 11 -7.56 2.66 -14.40
CA SER A 11 -6.56 3.62 -13.92
C SER A 11 -6.11 3.26 -12.50
N VAL A 12 -4.86 2.82 -12.37
CA VAL A 12 -4.24 2.37 -11.12
C VAL A 12 -3.14 3.33 -10.70
N LEU A 13 -3.19 3.80 -9.47
CA LEU A 13 -2.13 4.63 -8.87
C LEU A 13 -1.45 3.89 -7.72
N VAL A 14 -0.14 3.66 -7.85
CA VAL A 14 0.70 3.04 -6.81
C VAL A 14 1.70 4.05 -6.29
N THR A 15 1.67 4.34 -4.99
CA THR A 15 2.65 5.27 -4.40
C THR A 15 3.89 4.53 -3.90
N GLY A 16 5.08 5.12 -4.12
CA GLY A 16 6.34 4.47 -3.79
C GLY A 16 6.62 3.21 -4.63
N GLY A 17 6.21 3.24 -5.92
CA GLY A 17 6.26 2.08 -6.80
C GLY A 17 7.57 1.91 -7.59
N ASN A 18 8.65 2.59 -7.21
CA ASN A 18 9.95 2.47 -7.91
C ASN A 18 10.82 1.31 -7.40
N ARG A 19 10.49 0.68 -6.28
CA ARG A 19 11.25 -0.43 -5.68
C ARG A 19 10.39 -1.32 -4.80
N GLY A 20 10.93 -2.48 -4.43
CA GLY A 20 10.36 -3.39 -3.44
C GLY A 20 8.90 -3.78 -3.73
N ILE A 21 8.08 -3.78 -2.69
CA ILE A 21 6.66 -4.17 -2.76
C ILE A 21 5.89 -3.30 -3.76
N GLY A 22 6.08 -1.97 -3.70
CA GLY A 22 5.36 -1.05 -4.58
C GLY A 22 5.65 -1.28 -6.07
N ARG A 23 6.91 -1.58 -6.41
CA ARG A 23 7.30 -1.93 -7.78
C ARG A 23 6.66 -3.23 -8.25
N ALA A 24 6.71 -4.28 -7.43
CA ALA A 24 6.08 -5.56 -7.76
C ALA A 24 4.56 -5.42 -7.95
N ILE A 25 3.91 -4.59 -7.14
CA ILE A 25 2.48 -4.28 -7.31
C ILE A 25 2.24 -3.56 -8.65
N ALA A 26 3.03 -2.56 -8.98
CA ALA A 26 2.89 -1.84 -10.26
C ALA A 26 3.08 -2.77 -11.45
N GLU A 27 4.14 -3.59 -11.43
CA GLU A 27 4.44 -4.58 -12.48
C GLU A 27 3.31 -5.62 -12.62
N ALA A 28 2.72 -6.06 -11.52
CA ALA A 28 1.60 -6.99 -11.53
C ALA A 28 0.36 -6.38 -12.21
N PHE A 29 0.01 -5.12 -11.92
CA PHE A 29 -1.10 -4.44 -12.59
C PHE A 29 -0.82 -4.18 -14.08
N LEU A 30 0.42 -3.83 -14.45
CA LEU A 30 0.82 -3.70 -15.86
C LEU A 30 0.64 -5.03 -16.61
N ALA A 31 1.10 -6.14 -16.01
CA ALA A 31 0.95 -7.48 -16.59
C ALA A 31 -0.53 -7.90 -16.75
N ASN A 32 -1.43 -7.33 -15.93
CA ASN A 32 -2.88 -7.54 -16.04
C ASN A 32 -3.54 -6.64 -17.12
N GLY A 33 -2.78 -5.76 -17.78
CA GLY A 33 -3.29 -4.83 -18.79
C GLY A 33 -3.87 -3.52 -18.25
N ASP A 34 -3.69 -3.22 -16.96
CA ASP A 34 -4.15 -1.97 -16.37
C ASP A 34 -3.23 -0.78 -16.77
N ARG A 35 -3.78 0.44 -16.78
CA ARG A 35 -3.02 1.68 -16.95
C ARG A 35 -2.46 2.12 -15.61
N VAL A 36 -1.17 1.95 -15.42
CA VAL A 36 -0.51 2.13 -14.12
C VAL A 36 0.26 3.44 -14.08
N ALA A 37 0.00 4.26 -13.08
CA ALA A 37 0.85 5.37 -12.68
C ALA A 37 1.55 5.05 -11.35
N VAL A 38 2.79 5.49 -11.24
CA VAL A 38 3.61 5.32 -10.04
C VAL A 38 4.04 6.69 -9.54
N THR A 39 3.83 6.97 -8.25
CA THR A 39 4.42 8.18 -7.66
C THR A 39 5.68 7.86 -6.88
N THR A 40 6.69 8.68 -7.08
CA THR A 40 7.97 8.61 -6.39
C THR A 40 8.55 10.01 -6.17
N ARG A 41 9.50 10.15 -5.25
CA ARG A 41 10.24 11.41 -5.07
C ARG A 41 11.39 11.56 -6.06
N SER A 42 11.98 10.45 -6.52
CA SER A 42 13.22 10.42 -7.33
C SER A 42 13.02 9.92 -8.76
N GLY A 43 11.85 9.39 -9.10
CA GLY A 43 11.61 8.69 -10.37
C GLY A 43 12.00 7.21 -10.29
N GLY A 44 12.01 6.54 -11.45
CA GLY A 44 12.39 5.12 -11.57
C GLY A 44 11.19 4.17 -11.57
N ALA A 45 10.05 4.60 -12.11
CA ALA A 45 8.90 3.72 -12.34
C ALA A 45 9.27 2.50 -13.22
N PRO A 46 8.58 1.37 -13.09
CA PRO A 46 8.75 0.26 -14.00
C PRO A 46 8.37 0.64 -15.43
N GLU A 47 8.97 -0.06 -16.40
CA GLU A 47 8.66 0.13 -17.82
C GLU A 47 7.16 -0.06 -18.07
N GLY A 48 6.57 0.83 -18.84
CA GLY A 48 5.13 0.85 -19.12
C GLY A 48 4.29 1.61 -18.10
N ALA A 49 4.83 2.00 -16.95
CA ALA A 49 4.12 2.84 -15.99
C ALA A 49 4.39 4.34 -16.23
N LEU A 50 3.36 5.16 -15.99
CA LEU A 50 3.50 6.61 -15.94
C LEU A 50 4.27 7.02 -14.68
N ASP A 51 5.47 7.60 -14.85
CA ASP A 51 6.27 8.10 -13.73
C ASP A 51 5.81 9.51 -13.34
N VAL A 52 5.35 9.66 -12.11
CA VAL A 52 4.85 10.94 -11.57
C VAL A 52 5.62 11.29 -10.31
N ARG A 53 6.35 12.40 -10.33
CA ARG A 53 7.02 12.88 -9.11
C ARG A 53 6.00 13.45 -8.13
N CYS A 54 6.04 12.96 -6.90
CA CYS A 54 5.15 13.43 -5.83
C CYS A 54 5.77 13.14 -4.46
N ASP A 55 5.82 14.17 -3.63
CA ASP A 55 5.97 13.99 -2.19
C ASP A 55 4.56 13.96 -1.57
N ILE A 56 4.18 12.82 -0.99
CA ILE A 56 2.84 12.63 -0.42
C ILE A 56 2.61 13.43 0.86
N THR A 57 3.66 14.05 1.42
CA THR A 57 3.55 14.97 2.56
C THR A 57 3.10 16.36 2.14
N ASP A 58 3.22 16.70 0.85
CA ASP A 58 2.76 17.97 0.28
C ASP A 58 1.38 17.80 -0.40
N PRO A 59 0.31 18.40 0.14
CA PRO A 59 -1.03 18.30 -0.44
C PRO A 59 -1.10 18.87 -1.87
N THR A 60 -0.31 19.88 -2.19
CA THR A 60 -0.27 20.47 -3.53
C THR A 60 0.37 19.51 -4.53
N ALA A 61 1.46 18.84 -4.14
CA ALA A 61 2.08 17.81 -4.97
C ALA A 61 1.15 16.61 -5.19
N VAL A 62 0.37 16.22 -4.18
CA VAL A 62 -0.65 15.17 -4.32
C VAL A 62 -1.73 15.57 -5.33
N ASP A 63 -2.28 16.78 -5.23
CA ASP A 63 -3.30 17.24 -6.18
C ASP A 63 -2.75 17.31 -7.62
N ALA A 64 -1.53 17.80 -7.81
CA ALA A 64 -0.87 17.85 -9.11
C ALA A 64 -0.61 16.45 -9.70
N ALA A 65 -0.18 15.51 -8.86
CA ALA A 65 0.05 14.12 -9.29
C ALA A 65 -1.25 13.46 -9.76
N PHE A 66 -2.34 13.62 -9.02
CA PHE A 66 -3.64 13.09 -9.46
C PHE A 66 -4.13 13.75 -10.73
N ALA A 67 -3.97 15.07 -10.89
CA ALA A 67 -4.35 15.77 -12.13
C ALA A 67 -3.63 15.19 -13.34
N LYS A 68 -2.31 14.94 -13.22
CA LYS A 68 -1.52 14.32 -14.29
C LYS A 68 -1.97 12.90 -14.61
N VAL A 69 -2.25 12.08 -13.59
CA VAL A 69 -2.74 10.72 -13.80
C VAL A 69 -4.12 10.72 -14.45
N GLU A 70 -5.02 11.61 -14.01
CA GLU A 70 -6.38 11.74 -14.54
C GLU A 70 -6.39 12.24 -16.00
N GLU A 71 -5.43 13.07 -16.39
CA GLU A 71 -5.22 13.52 -17.79
C GLU A 71 -4.82 12.36 -18.71
N GLU A 72 -3.90 11.51 -18.27
CA GLU A 72 -3.32 10.44 -19.10
C GLU A 72 -4.15 9.15 -19.07
N HIS A 73 -4.67 8.77 -17.89
CA HIS A 73 -5.32 7.47 -17.65
C HIS A 73 -6.81 7.57 -17.33
N GLY A 74 -7.35 8.78 -17.16
CA GLY A 74 -8.68 8.99 -16.61
C GLY A 74 -8.70 8.87 -15.07
N PRO A 75 -9.89 9.00 -14.46
CA PRO A 75 -10.03 9.00 -13.00
C PRO A 75 -9.43 7.75 -12.37
N VAL A 76 -8.71 7.92 -11.26
CA VAL A 76 -8.10 6.80 -10.53
C VAL A 76 -9.19 5.88 -9.97
N GLU A 77 -9.17 4.63 -10.41
CA GLU A 77 -10.11 3.58 -9.99
C GLU A 77 -9.54 2.67 -8.90
N VAL A 78 -8.22 2.49 -8.90
CA VAL A 78 -7.50 1.72 -7.88
C VAL A 78 -6.39 2.58 -7.31
N LEU A 79 -6.44 2.83 -6.01
CA LEU A 79 -5.37 3.46 -5.26
C LEU A 79 -4.66 2.43 -4.39
N VAL A 80 -3.34 2.29 -4.55
CA VAL A 80 -2.47 1.55 -3.65
C VAL A 80 -1.57 2.54 -2.90
N ALA A 81 -1.92 2.83 -1.65
CA ALA A 81 -1.14 3.69 -0.77
C ALA A 81 -0.04 2.86 -0.10
N ASN A 82 1.11 2.76 -0.77
CA ASN A 82 2.25 1.94 -0.35
C ASN A 82 3.42 2.77 0.18
N ALA A 83 3.61 4.01 -0.28
CA ALA A 83 4.72 4.85 0.15
C ALA A 83 4.80 4.98 1.68
N GLY A 84 5.99 4.82 2.22
CA GLY A 84 6.23 4.92 3.65
C GLY A 84 7.72 4.95 3.99
N ILE A 85 8.00 5.38 5.21
CA ILE A 85 9.35 5.46 5.79
C ILE A 85 9.37 4.83 7.18
N THR A 86 10.56 4.49 7.66
CA THR A 86 10.84 4.15 9.06
C THR A 86 11.85 5.14 9.63
N ALA A 87 11.79 5.36 10.95
CA ALA A 87 12.81 6.05 11.74
C ALA A 87 12.88 5.32 13.09
N ASP A 88 13.60 4.18 13.06
CA ASP A 88 13.59 3.20 14.12
C ASP A 88 14.56 3.61 15.24
N THR A 89 14.01 3.78 16.45
CA THR A 89 14.79 4.03 17.66
C THR A 89 13.93 3.73 18.90
N LEU A 90 14.59 3.40 20.02
CA LEU A 90 13.90 3.15 21.28
C LEU A 90 13.14 4.40 21.75
N VAL A 91 11.96 4.24 22.36
CA VAL A 91 11.05 5.32 22.73
C VAL A 91 11.70 6.45 23.51
N LEU A 92 12.62 6.15 24.44
CA LEU A 92 13.35 7.17 25.22
C LEU A 92 14.37 8.00 24.44
N ARG A 93 14.70 7.57 23.20
CA ARG A 93 15.63 8.26 22.32
C ARG A 93 14.93 8.83 21.07
N MET A 94 13.66 8.49 20.87
CA MET A 94 12.89 8.95 19.72
C MET A 94 12.63 10.45 19.84
N SER A 95 13.05 11.19 18.82
CA SER A 95 12.78 12.62 18.75
C SER A 95 11.35 12.87 18.25
N GLU A 96 10.83 14.08 18.50
CA GLU A 96 9.55 14.53 17.92
C GLU A 96 9.59 14.54 16.38
N ASP A 97 10.76 14.80 15.79
CA ASP A 97 10.94 14.77 14.35
C ASP A 97 10.89 13.34 13.80
N ASP A 98 11.48 12.35 14.48
CA ASP A 98 11.38 10.93 14.11
C ASP A 98 9.92 10.46 14.16
N TRP A 99 9.20 10.86 15.20
CA TRP A 99 7.77 10.58 15.32
C TRP A 99 6.98 11.25 14.22
N SER A 100 7.08 12.56 14.10
CA SER A 100 6.26 13.38 13.21
C SER A 100 6.48 13.05 11.74
N SER A 101 7.73 12.80 11.32
CA SER A 101 8.04 12.45 9.93
C SER A 101 7.41 11.13 9.50
N VAL A 102 7.40 10.12 10.40
CA VAL A 102 6.79 8.81 10.11
C VAL A 102 5.27 8.91 10.09
N ILE A 103 4.66 9.61 11.05
CA ILE A 103 3.20 9.82 11.06
C ILE A 103 2.77 10.63 9.83
N GLU A 104 3.48 11.69 9.51
CA GLU A 104 3.15 12.57 8.38
C GLU A 104 3.22 11.82 7.05
N THR A 105 4.28 11.04 6.84
CA THR A 105 4.42 10.28 5.60
C THR A 105 3.44 9.11 5.54
N ASN A 106 3.47 8.21 6.54
CA ASN A 106 2.79 6.92 6.43
C ASN A 106 1.28 7.02 6.62
N LEU A 107 0.82 7.90 7.52
CA LEU A 107 -0.59 8.01 7.88
C LEU A 107 -1.25 9.23 7.23
N THR A 108 -0.72 10.44 7.47
CA THR A 108 -1.32 11.67 6.93
C THR A 108 -1.21 11.71 5.40
N GLY A 109 -0.08 11.30 4.83
CA GLY A 109 0.09 11.16 3.38
C GLY A 109 -0.91 10.18 2.77
N SER A 110 -1.10 9.02 3.38
CA SER A 110 -2.10 8.03 2.95
C SER A 110 -3.53 8.59 3.02
N PHE A 111 -3.85 9.39 4.04
CA PHE A 111 -5.13 10.08 4.14
C PHE A 111 -5.34 11.06 2.98
N ARG A 112 -4.34 11.89 2.63
CA ARG A 112 -4.41 12.82 1.50
C ARG A 112 -4.70 12.10 0.19
N LEU A 113 -3.97 11.01 -0.06
CA LEU A 113 -4.16 10.17 -1.24
C LEU A 113 -5.58 9.59 -1.31
N ALA A 114 -6.05 8.99 -0.23
CA ALA A 114 -7.39 8.39 -0.16
C ALA A 114 -8.49 9.45 -0.35
N LYS A 115 -8.37 10.61 0.30
CA LYS A 115 -9.28 11.75 0.15
C LYS A 115 -9.35 12.24 -1.30
N ARG A 116 -8.19 12.31 -1.98
CA ARG A 116 -8.13 12.78 -3.38
C ARG A 116 -8.70 11.74 -4.34
N ALA A 117 -8.36 10.47 -4.17
CA ALA A 117 -8.91 9.38 -4.97
C ALA A 117 -10.43 9.26 -4.84
N ALA A 118 -10.96 9.38 -3.62
CA ALA A 118 -12.39 9.27 -3.34
C ALA A 118 -13.23 10.24 -4.18
N LYS A 119 -12.73 11.45 -4.52
CA LYS A 119 -13.46 12.40 -5.39
C LYS A 119 -13.80 11.83 -6.76
N GLY A 120 -12.83 11.16 -7.41
CA GLY A 120 -13.02 10.50 -8.70
C GLY A 120 -13.91 9.27 -8.57
N MET A 121 -13.60 8.41 -7.61
CA MET A 121 -14.31 7.15 -7.34
C MET A 121 -15.80 7.36 -7.03
N LEU A 122 -16.15 8.42 -6.28
CA LEU A 122 -17.56 8.77 -6.01
C LEU A 122 -18.34 9.09 -7.27
N ARG A 123 -17.73 9.77 -8.25
CA ARG A 123 -18.34 10.09 -9.55
C ARG A 123 -18.52 8.85 -10.40
N LEU A 124 -17.51 7.97 -10.41
CA LEU A 124 -17.52 6.69 -11.12
C LEU A 124 -18.48 5.68 -10.47
N ARG A 125 -18.84 5.85 -9.19
CA ARG A 125 -19.56 4.89 -8.35
C ARG A 125 -18.87 3.51 -8.32
N ARG A 126 -17.57 3.51 -8.38
CA ARG A 126 -16.68 2.35 -8.20
C ARG A 126 -15.30 2.79 -7.76
N GLY A 127 -14.61 1.97 -7.00
CA GLY A 127 -13.24 2.24 -6.59
C GLY A 127 -12.67 1.19 -5.64
N ARG A 128 -11.35 1.14 -5.59
CA ARG A 128 -10.59 0.25 -4.70
C ARG A 128 -9.50 1.06 -4.02
N ILE A 129 -9.55 1.15 -2.70
CA ILE A 129 -8.52 1.79 -1.89
C ILE A 129 -7.82 0.70 -1.09
N ILE A 130 -6.51 0.55 -1.29
CA ILE A 130 -5.71 -0.49 -0.64
C ILE A 130 -4.53 0.19 0.05
N PHE A 131 -4.47 0.06 1.37
CA PHE A 131 -3.37 0.57 2.17
C PHE A 131 -2.37 -0.56 2.44
N ILE A 132 -1.09 -0.29 2.23
CA ILE A 132 -0.02 -1.22 2.62
C ILE A 132 0.43 -0.87 4.04
N SER A 133 -0.02 -1.69 4.99
CA SER A 133 0.35 -1.62 6.39
C SER A 133 1.60 -2.47 6.66
N SER A 134 1.65 -3.13 7.79
CA SER A 134 2.68 -4.08 8.21
C SER A 134 2.13 -4.94 9.34
N VAL A 135 2.65 -6.15 9.49
CA VAL A 135 2.43 -6.96 10.70
C VAL A 135 2.83 -6.20 11.97
N VAL A 136 3.83 -5.32 11.89
CA VAL A 136 4.25 -4.44 13.00
C VAL A 136 3.13 -3.51 13.46
N GLY A 137 2.23 -3.08 12.56
CA GLY A 137 1.05 -2.31 12.92
C GLY A 137 0.00 -3.11 13.71
N LEU A 138 0.11 -4.43 13.73
CA LEU A 138 -0.78 -5.34 14.45
C LEU A 138 -0.14 -5.83 15.76
N LEU A 139 1.14 -6.22 15.72
CA LEU A 139 1.88 -6.80 16.83
C LEU A 139 2.64 -5.78 17.70
N GLY A 140 3.02 -4.65 17.09
CA GLY A 140 4.06 -3.80 17.64
C GLY A 140 5.47 -4.36 17.40
N SER A 141 6.48 -3.52 17.61
CA SER A 141 7.89 -3.88 17.55
C SER A 141 8.71 -2.91 18.40
N ALA A 142 9.65 -3.41 19.16
CA ALA A 142 10.56 -2.58 19.94
C ALA A 142 11.36 -1.66 19.00
N GLY A 143 11.43 -0.37 19.33
CA GLY A 143 12.11 0.64 18.51
C GLY A 143 11.29 1.19 17.35
N GLN A 144 10.03 0.76 17.16
CA GLN A 144 9.17 1.16 16.05
C GLN A 144 7.83 1.74 16.51
N VAL A 145 7.78 2.44 17.63
CA VAL A 145 6.50 2.95 18.16
C VAL A 145 5.81 3.92 17.19
N ASN A 146 6.56 4.78 16.49
CA ASN A 146 6.08 5.68 15.45
C ASN A 146 5.56 4.90 14.23
N TYR A 147 6.33 3.94 13.74
CA TYR A 147 5.98 3.11 12.60
C TYR A 147 4.76 2.24 12.90
N ALA A 148 4.75 1.54 14.04
CA ALA A 148 3.62 0.73 14.49
C ALA A 148 2.33 1.56 14.59
N ALA A 149 2.39 2.73 15.24
CA ALA A 149 1.26 3.64 15.36
C ALA A 149 0.75 4.09 13.99
N SER A 150 1.65 4.47 13.06
CA SER A 150 1.28 4.90 11.71
C SER A 150 0.59 3.80 10.93
N LYS A 151 1.11 2.56 11.00
CA LYS A 151 0.56 1.40 10.28
C LYS A 151 -0.73 0.87 10.90
N ALA A 152 -0.87 0.92 12.22
CA ALA A 152 -2.13 0.63 12.92
C ALA A 152 -3.22 1.65 12.56
N GLY A 153 -2.89 2.94 12.44
CA GLY A 153 -3.81 3.99 12.05
C GLY A 153 -4.48 3.77 10.70
N LEU A 154 -3.79 3.11 9.76
CA LEU A 154 -4.35 2.76 8.44
C LEU A 154 -5.56 1.80 8.57
N VAL A 155 -5.58 0.94 9.58
CA VAL A 155 -6.70 0.03 9.83
C VAL A 155 -7.96 0.80 10.21
N GLY A 156 -7.84 1.75 11.14
CA GLY A 156 -8.94 2.64 11.52
C GLY A 156 -9.45 3.45 10.32
N MET A 157 -8.52 3.98 9.52
CA MET A 157 -8.83 4.75 8.32
C MET A 157 -9.59 3.90 7.29
N ALA A 158 -9.11 2.70 6.97
CA ALA A 158 -9.77 1.81 6.02
C ALA A 158 -11.20 1.44 6.47
N ARG A 159 -11.39 1.12 7.74
CA ARG A 159 -12.71 0.80 8.31
C ARG A 159 -13.69 1.96 8.25
N SER A 160 -13.21 3.20 8.48
CA SER A 160 -14.04 4.40 8.38
C SER A 160 -14.44 4.67 6.93
N LEU A 161 -13.47 4.61 5.99
CA LEU A 161 -13.74 4.79 4.57
C LEU A 161 -14.67 3.71 4.01
N ALA A 162 -14.54 2.45 4.45
CA ALA A 162 -15.45 1.38 4.07
C ALA A 162 -16.92 1.68 4.45
N ARG A 163 -17.15 2.26 5.62
CA ARG A 163 -18.50 2.67 6.07
C ARG A 163 -19.03 3.88 5.30
N GLU A 164 -18.16 4.86 5.02
CA GLU A 164 -18.52 6.11 4.37
C GLU A 164 -18.77 5.92 2.87
N LEU A 165 -17.94 5.12 2.19
CA LEU A 165 -17.91 5.01 0.74
C LEU A 165 -18.57 3.73 0.19
N GLY A 166 -18.90 2.76 1.03
CA GLY A 166 -19.42 1.45 0.62
C GLY A 166 -20.71 1.52 -0.21
N SER A 167 -21.62 2.46 0.10
CA SER A 167 -22.85 2.68 -0.66
C SER A 167 -22.62 3.13 -2.13
N ARG A 168 -21.37 3.46 -2.47
CA ARG A 168 -20.92 3.85 -3.81
C ARG A 168 -20.07 2.79 -4.49
N SER A 169 -20.12 1.54 -4.02
CA SER A 169 -19.31 0.42 -4.54
C SER A 169 -17.80 0.66 -4.47
N ILE A 170 -17.37 1.44 -3.48
CA ILE A 170 -15.96 1.71 -3.20
C ILE A 170 -15.56 0.87 -2.00
N THR A 171 -14.53 0.03 -2.15
CA THR A 171 -13.97 -0.74 -1.04
C THR A 171 -12.68 -0.10 -0.52
N ALA A 172 -12.43 -0.26 0.78
CA ALA A 172 -11.20 0.20 1.42
C ALA A 172 -10.65 -0.91 2.32
N ASN A 173 -9.46 -1.42 2.01
CA ASN A 173 -8.85 -2.56 2.69
C ASN A 173 -7.38 -2.29 3.04
N VAL A 174 -6.84 -3.11 3.92
CA VAL A 174 -5.44 -3.08 4.37
C VAL A 174 -4.78 -4.41 4.04
N VAL A 175 -3.62 -4.35 3.42
CA VAL A 175 -2.69 -5.49 3.32
C VAL A 175 -1.59 -5.25 4.36
N ALA A 176 -1.32 -6.25 5.20
CA ALA A 176 -0.31 -6.18 6.26
C ALA A 176 0.80 -7.21 5.99
N PRO A 177 1.85 -6.85 5.23
CA PRO A 177 2.97 -7.74 5.01
C PRO A 177 3.75 -8.02 6.29
N GLY A 178 4.30 -9.24 6.40
CA GLY A 178 5.34 -9.60 7.36
C GLY A 178 6.73 -9.25 6.82
N PHE A 179 7.69 -10.17 7.02
CA PHE A 179 9.01 -10.05 6.42
C PHE A 179 8.97 -10.42 4.93
N VAL A 180 9.40 -9.47 4.08
CA VAL A 180 9.38 -9.59 2.61
C VAL A 180 10.80 -9.42 2.08
N GLU A 181 11.20 -10.24 1.12
CA GLU A 181 12.48 -10.12 0.41
C GLU A 181 12.53 -8.81 -0.37
N THR A 182 13.33 -7.87 0.10
CA THR A 182 13.53 -6.54 -0.50
C THR A 182 14.94 -6.07 -0.22
N GLU A 183 15.40 -5.04 -0.92
CA GLU A 183 16.69 -4.39 -0.64
C GLU A 183 16.86 -4.02 0.84
N MET A 184 15.76 -3.72 1.55
CA MET A 184 15.79 -3.38 2.98
C MET A 184 16.10 -4.59 3.87
N THR A 185 15.67 -5.79 3.49
CA THR A 185 15.93 -7.03 4.25
C THR A 185 17.22 -7.70 3.81
N ASP A 186 17.71 -7.42 2.60
CA ASP A 186 18.94 -8.03 2.06
C ASP A 186 20.19 -7.59 2.82
N VAL A 187 20.19 -6.38 3.39
CA VAL A 187 21.31 -5.84 4.17
C VAL A 187 21.40 -6.41 5.59
N LEU A 188 20.41 -7.20 6.04
CA LEU A 188 20.44 -7.80 7.36
C LEU A 188 21.46 -8.95 7.42
N PRO A 189 22.21 -9.08 8.54
CA PRO A 189 23.07 -10.23 8.79
C PRO A 189 22.31 -11.54 8.72
N GLU A 190 22.92 -12.61 8.18
CA GLU A 190 22.28 -13.93 8.03
C GLU A 190 21.77 -14.52 9.34
N GLU A 191 22.49 -14.27 10.44
CA GLU A 191 22.07 -14.68 11.78
C GLU A 191 20.73 -14.05 12.16
N LYS A 192 20.55 -12.75 11.92
CA LYS A 192 19.28 -12.05 12.14
C LYS A 192 18.17 -12.53 11.20
N LYS A 193 18.50 -12.80 9.94
CA LYS A 193 17.54 -13.38 8.99
C LYS A 193 17.06 -14.78 9.45
N ALA A 194 17.96 -15.58 9.99
CA ALA A 194 17.63 -16.90 10.53
C ALA A 194 16.73 -16.80 11.78
N GLU A 195 17.03 -15.84 12.68
CA GLU A 195 16.21 -15.56 13.85
C GLU A 195 14.77 -15.16 13.46
N TYR A 196 14.63 -14.26 12.50
CA TYR A 196 13.30 -13.85 12.03
C TYR A 196 12.55 -14.97 11.31
N ARG A 197 13.25 -15.76 10.46
CA ARG A 197 12.65 -16.93 9.80
C ARG A 197 12.12 -17.96 10.80
N ALA A 198 12.81 -18.17 11.90
CA ALA A 198 12.38 -19.12 12.95
C ALA A 198 11.06 -18.69 13.63
N GLN A 199 10.71 -17.40 13.61
CA GLN A 199 9.46 -16.90 14.17
C GLN A 199 8.28 -17.02 13.19
N ILE A 200 8.55 -17.22 11.89
CA ILE A 200 7.52 -17.31 10.86
C ILE A 200 7.09 -18.79 10.73
N PRO A 201 5.81 -19.13 10.90
CA PRO A 201 5.35 -20.51 10.72
C PRO A 201 5.71 -21.13 9.36
N LEU A 202 5.67 -20.37 8.26
CA LEU A 202 6.10 -20.83 6.94
C LEU A 202 7.64 -20.88 6.75
N GLN A 203 8.44 -20.47 7.76
CA GLN A 203 9.90 -20.54 7.84
C GLN A 203 10.66 -19.89 6.66
N ARG A 204 10.06 -18.94 6.02
CA ARG A 204 10.66 -18.12 4.95
C ARG A 204 10.08 -16.71 4.93
N TYR A 205 10.78 -15.83 4.29
CA TYR A 205 10.23 -14.52 3.92
C TYR A 205 9.26 -14.67 2.75
N ALA A 206 8.30 -13.75 2.67
CA ALA A 206 7.47 -13.63 1.49
C ALA A 206 8.26 -12.99 0.34
N THR A 207 7.93 -13.33 -0.88
CA THR A 207 8.36 -12.56 -2.05
C THR A 207 7.50 -11.31 -2.21
N THR A 208 8.01 -10.28 -2.89
CA THR A 208 7.22 -9.10 -3.23
C THR A 208 6.02 -9.45 -4.12
N GLY A 209 6.15 -10.47 -4.98
CA GLY A 209 5.07 -10.98 -5.83
C GLY A 209 3.90 -11.60 -5.05
N GLU A 210 4.17 -12.26 -3.90
CA GLU A 210 3.09 -12.79 -3.04
C GLU A 210 2.24 -11.67 -2.45
N VAL A 211 2.86 -10.56 -2.05
CA VAL A 211 2.13 -9.37 -1.60
C VAL A 211 1.35 -8.73 -2.75
N ALA A 212 1.98 -8.60 -3.93
CA ALA A 212 1.35 -8.02 -5.11
C ALA A 212 0.11 -8.81 -5.55
N SER A 213 0.14 -10.14 -5.49
CA SER A 213 -0.99 -11.01 -5.82
C SER A 213 -2.20 -10.77 -4.93
N VAL A 214 -2.00 -10.56 -3.63
CA VAL A 214 -3.09 -10.22 -2.70
C VAL A 214 -3.67 -8.84 -3.00
N VAL A 215 -2.82 -7.86 -3.33
CA VAL A 215 -3.26 -6.51 -3.71
C VAL A 215 -4.08 -6.55 -5.00
N GLN A 216 -3.65 -7.29 -6.02
CA GLN A 216 -4.40 -7.48 -7.26
C GLN A 216 -5.78 -8.12 -7.01
N TRP A 217 -5.81 -9.18 -6.18
CA TRP A 217 -7.07 -9.81 -5.83
C TRP A 217 -8.03 -8.85 -5.13
N LEU A 218 -7.55 -8.07 -4.15
CA LEU A 218 -8.37 -7.05 -3.48
C LEU A 218 -8.89 -5.97 -4.44
N ALA A 219 -8.16 -5.70 -5.52
CA ALA A 219 -8.58 -4.77 -6.57
C ALA A 219 -9.54 -5.39 -7.60
N SER A 220 -9.72 -6.71 -7.61
CA SER A 220 -10.57 -7.43 -8.57
C SER A 220 -12.04 -7.42 -8.17
N ASP A 221 -12.90 -7.87 -9.08
CA ASP A 221 -14.32 -8.08 -8.80
C ASP A 221 -14.56 -9.28 -7.88
N GLY A 222 -13.63 -10.25 -7.84
CA GLY A 222 -13.66 -11.36 -6.89
C GLY A 222 -13.62 -10.92 -5.42
N ALA A 223 -13.11 -9.71 -5.15
CA ALA A 223 -13.08 -9.10 -3.82
C ALA A 223 -14.13 -7.98 -3.63
N ALA A 224 -15.12 -7.84 -4.51
CA ALA A 224 -16.08 -6.73 -4.48
C ALA A 224 -16.88 -6.65 -3.17
N TYR A 225 -17.02 -7.77 -2.44
CA TYR A 225 -17.73 -7.80 -1.14
C TYR A 225 -16.77 -7.76 0.06
N VAL A 226 -15.47 -7.52 -0.17
CA VAL A 226 -14.43 -7.38 0.87
C VAL A 226 -14.13 -5.91 1.09
N THR A 227 -14.50 -5.36 2.25
CA THR A 227 -14.21 -3.98 2.62
C THR A 227 -14.03 -3.84 4.13
N GLY A 228 -13.13 -2.96 4.56
CA GLY A 228 -12.73 -2.78 5.96
C GLY A 228 -11.88 -3.93 6.51
N ALA A 229 -11.43 -4.84 5.64
CA ALA A 229 -10.63 -5.99 6.02
C ALA A 229 -9.15 -5.63 6.21
N VAL A 230 -8.49 -6.39 7.08
CA VAL A 230 -7.03 -6.44 7.20
C VAL A 230 -6.60 -7.83 6.76
N ILE A 231 -5.78 -7.89 5.72
CA ILE A 231 -5.29 -9.15 5.15
C ILE A 231 -3.79 -9.28 5.49
N PRO A 232 -3.41 -10.10 6.46
CA PRO A 232 -2.01 -10.40 6.74
C PRO A 232 -1.40 -11.21 5.58
N VAL A 233 -0.19 -10.83 5.15
CA VAL A 233 0.63 -11.57 4.19
C VAL A 233 1.99 -11.77 4.86
N ASP A 234 2.02 -12.61 5.89
CA ASP A 234 3.08 -12.65 6.89
C ASP A 234 3.56 -14.07 7.24
N GLY A 235 3.09 -15.09 6.50
CA GLY A 235 3.47 -16.47 6.73
C GLY A 235 2.99 -17.03 8.07
N GLY A 236 1.98 -16.38 8.69
CA GLY A 236 1.43 -16.77 9.99
C GLY A 236 2.11 -16.09 11.20
N LEU A 237 3.05 -15.16 10.97
CA LEU A 237 3.78 -14.46 12.04
C LEU A 237 2.83 -13.74 13.00
N GLY A 238 1.79 -13.11 12.47
CA GLY A 238 0.84 -12.29 13.22
C GLY A 238 -0.48 -12.99 13.55
N MET A 239 -0.55 -14.32 13.59
CA MET A 239 -1.80 -15.01 13.94
C MET A 239 -2.32 -14.62 15.30
N GLY A 240 -3.65 -14.42 15.43
CA GLY A 240 -4.34 -14.24 16.71
C GLY A 240 -4.83 -12.82 17.01
N HIS A 241 -4.97 -11.96 16.01
CA HIS A 241 -5.60 -10.64 16.13
C HIS A 241 -6.62 -10.36 15.03
#